data_c4db79c98b0381815b235767b46f3171
#
_entry.id   c4db79c98b0381815b235767b46f3171
#
_cell.length_a   1.000
_cell.length_b   1.000
_cell.length_c   1.000
_cell.angle_alpha   90.00
_cell.angle_beta   90.00
_cell.angle_gamma   90.00
#
_symmetry.space_group_name_H-M   'P 1'
#
loop_
_entity.id
_entity.type
_entity.pdbx_description
1 polymer ?
#
loop_
_entity_poly.entity_id
_entity_poly.type
_entity_poly.pdbx_seq_one_letter_code
_entity_poly.pdbx_strand_id
1 'polypeptide(L)'
;MRIQDFKVVYICPDHNEKYHARKLHMDSMLATLGFNDIVHYKSGTYGYPRCLCDATIEILTTYMNEPILLLEDDIEFTGVSEFEFVHGADAIYFGLSRSAAHPVLDRNRGESVFKPYSATHVRVMNMLSAHAILYITPHYKQAVCDALRATKGFNDIAMARLQPKYRILANKTPSFYQSAKFNAPGHDDANTLFTLQ
;
A
#
# COMPACT_ATOMS: atom_id res chain seq x y z
N MET A 1 -13.24 -6.54 12.32
CA MET A 1 -12.45 -7.52 11.53
C MET A 1 -10.98 -7.38 11.88
N ARG A 2 -10.19 -8.40 11.60
CA ARG A 2 -8.73 -8.33 11.73
C ARG A 2 -8.09 -8.32 10.35
N ILE A 3 -6.91 -7.72 10.23
CA ILE A 3 -6.16 -7.71 8.96
C ILE A 3 -5.79 -9.12 8.50
N GLN A 4 -5.63 -10.08 9.43
CA GLN A 4 -5.33 -11.49 9.16
C GLN A 4 -6.50 -12.28 8.53
N ASP A 5 -7.69 -11.70 8.51
CA ASP A 5 -8.87 -12.32 7.88
C ASP A 5 -8.82 -12.25 6.35
N PHE A 6 -7.82 -11.58 5.78
CA PHE A 6 -7.63 -11.41 4.33
C PHE A 6 -6.40 -12.18 3.83
N LYS A 7 -6.47 -12.60 2.56
CA LYS A 7 -5.28 -13.03 1.82
C LYS A 7 -4.29 -11.88 1.78
N VAL A 8 -3.04 -12.14 2.13
CA VAL A 8 -1.96 -11.17 2.02
C VAL A 8 -1.03 -11.54 0.87
N VAL A 9 -0.73 -10.55 0.04
CA VAL A 9 0.31 -10.63 -0.99
C VAL A 9 1.36 -9.59 -0.66
N TYR A 10 2.63 -9.98 -0.59
CA TYR A 10 3.69 -8.98 -0.45
C TYR A 10 4.66 -9.03 -1.63
N ILE A 11 5.08 -7.85 -2.09
CA ILE A 11 6.00 -7.70 -3.22
C ILE A 11 7.42 -7.57 -2.67
N CYS A 12 8.31 -8.49 -3.08
CA CYS A 12 9.73 -8.41 -2.78
C CYS A 12 10.55 -9.02 -3.93
N PRO A 13 11.55 -8.31 -4.49
CA PRO A 13 12.37 -8.82 -5.60
C PRO A 13 13.19 -10.07 -5.26
N ASP A 14 13.65 -10.23 -4.04
CA ASP A 14 14.45 -11.39 -3.55
C ASP A 14 15.59 -11.83 -4.48
N HIS A 15 16.37 -10.87 -5.00
CA HIS A 15 17.44 -11.13 -5.97
C HIS A 15 18.87 -10.82 -5.46
N ASN A 16 19.00 -10.24 -4.28
CA ASN A 16 20.26 -9.95 -3.62
C ASN A 16 20.10 -9.97 -2.09
N GLU A 17 21.20 -9.87 -1.36
CA GLU A 17 21.23 -9.96 0.10
C GLU A 17 20.28 -8.95 0.79
N LYS A 18 20.19 -7.71 0.28
CA LYS A 18 19.28 -6.69 0.81
C LYS A 18 17.82 -7.14 0.73
N TYR A 19 17.39 -7.61 -0.43
CA TYR A 19 15.99 -8.04 -0.62
C TYR A 19 15.72 -9.39 0.02
N HIS A 20 16.73 -10.27 0.09
CA HIS A 20 16.60 -11.50 0.86
C HIS A 20 16.36 -11.23 2.35
N ALA A 21 17.09 -10.27 2.94
CA ALA A 21 16.86 -9.84 4.33
C ALA A 21 15.45 -9.26 4.54
N ARG A 22 14.93 -8.46 3.59
CA ARG A 22 13.57 -7.93 3.62
C ARG A 22 12.53 -9.06 3.52
N LYS A 23 12.75 -10.02 2.63
CA LYS A 23 11.88 -11.20 2.52
C LYS A 23 11.81 -11.99 3.84
N LEU A 24 12.93 -12.28 4.46
CA LEU A 24 12.98 -12.98 5.75
C LEU A 24 12.25 -12.20 6.85
N HIS A 25 12.40 -10.87 6.85
CA HIS A 25 11.66 -9.99 7.76
C HIS A 25 10.14 -10.11 7.53
N MET A 26 9.67 -10.01 6.28
CA MET A 26 8.25 -10.14 5.94
C MET A 26 7.71 -11.51 6.31
N ASP A 27 8.39 -12.59 5.96
CA ASP A 27 7.98 -13.95 6.30
C ASP A 27 7.82 -14.12 7.82
N SER A 28 8.81 -13.66 8.60
CA SER A 28 8.79 -13.73 10.06
C SER A 28 7.67 -12.88 10.67
N MET A 29 7.51 -11.65 10.20
CA MET A 29 6.47 -10.73 10.69
C MET A 29 5.08 -11.28 10.40
N LEU A 30 4.79 -11.69 9.16
CA LEU A 30 3.48 -12.19 8.77
C LEU A 30 3.12 -13.50 9.48
N ALA A 31 4.09 -14.41 9.65
CA ALA A 31 3.90 -15.66 10.43
C ALA A 31 3.60 -15.32 11.90
N THR A 32 4.35 -14.41 12.52
CA THR A 32 4.13 -13.98 13.92
C THR A 32 2.75 -13.34 14.11
N LEU A 33 2.27 -12.60 13.11
CA LEU A 33 0.94 -12.00 13.11
C LEU A 33 -0.20 -13.02 12.89
N GLY A 34 0.13 -14.26 12.52
CA GLY A 34 -0.86 -15.33 12.32
C GLY A 34 -1.65 -15.21 11.01
N PHE A 35 -1.05 -14.65 9.96
CA PHE A 35 -1.62 -14.76 8.62
C PHE A 35 -1.52 -16.21 8.13
N ASN A 36 -2.62 -16.74 7.58
CA ASN A 36 -2.70 -18.13 7.09
C ASN A 36 -2.60 -18.23 5.57
N ASP A 37 -2.91 -17.17 4.84
CA ASP A 37 -2.91 -17.12 3.37
C ASP A 37 -1.92 -16.05 2.90
N ILE A 38 -0.65 -16.44 2.82
CA ILE A 38 0.49 -15.55 2.49
C ILE A 38 1.02 -15.92 1.12
N VAL A 39 1.13 -14.93 0.24
CA VAL A 39 1.74 -15.06 -1.08
C VAL A 39 2.92 -14.12 -1.19
N HIS A 40 4.12 -14.65 -1.37
CA HIS A 40 5.27 -13.86 -1.80
C HIS A 40 5.25 -13.69 -3.32
N TYR A 41 5.15 -12.43 -3.77
CA TYR A 41 5.28 -12.10 -5.18
C TYR A 41 6.70 -11.60 -5.46
N LYS A 42 7.47 -12.40 -6.20
CA LYS A 42 8.82 -12.04 -6.62
C LYS A 42 8.75 -11.10 -7.82
N SER A 43 8.88 -9.80 -7.58
CA SER A 43 8.88 -8.80 -8.65
C SER A 43 10.14 -8.85 -9.49
N GLY A 44 10.07 -8.32 -10.71
CA GLY A 44 11.23 -8.12 -11.57
C GLY A 44 12.22 -7.11 -11.01
N THR A 45 13.43 -7.11 -11.56
CA THR A 45 14.54 -6.23 -11.13
C THR A 45 14.85 -5.15 -12.17
N TYR A 46 14.11 -5.13 -13.28
CA TYR A 46 14.29 -4.19 -14.37
C TYR A 46 13.59 -2.85 -14.10
N GLY A 47 14.23 -1.77 -14.50
CA GLY A 47 13.61 -0.47 -14.71
C GLY A 47 12.64 0.01 -13.61
N TYR A 48 13.07 0.11 -12.32
CA TYR A 48 12.26 0.76 -11.30
C TYR A 48 11.89 2.20 -11.73
N PRO A 49 10.65 2.65 -11.57
CA PRO A 49 9.54 2.01 -10.84
C PRO A 49 8.66 1.07 -11.68
N ARG A 50 8.97 0.84 -12.96
CA ARG A 50 8.13 0.07 -13.86
C ARG A 50 7.90 -1.37 -13.38
N CYS A 51 8.94 -2.05 -12.87
CA CYS A 51 8.81 -3.41 -12.35
C CYS A 51 7.80 -3.52 -11.19
N LEU A 52 7.68 -2.48 -10.35
CA LEU A 52 6.68 -2.43 -9.27
C LEU A 52 5.26 -2.20 -9.83
N CYS A 53 5.12 -1.35 -10.84
CA CYS A 53 3.84 -1.18 -11.53
C CYS A 53 3.35 -2.50 -12.15
N ASP A 54 4.24 -3.21 -12.86
CA ASP A 54 3.91 -4.48 -13.51
C ASP A 54 3.55 -5.57 -12.50
N ALA A 55 4.29 -5.68 -11.39
CA ALA A 55 3.96 -6.57 -10.29
C ALA A 55 2.57 -6.27 -9.71
N THR A 56 2.27 -5.00 -9.44
CA THR A 56 0.96 -4.58 -8.93
C THR A 56 -0.17 -4.93 -9.91
N ILE A 57 0.02 -4.68 -11.22
CA ILE A 57 -0.97 -5.03 -12.25
C ILE A 57 -1.23 -6.53 -12.27
N GLU A 58 -0.18 -7.36 -12.26
CA GLU A 58 -0.31 -8.81 -12.30
C GLU A 58 -1.05 -9.34 -11.07
N ILE A 59 -0.68 -8.88 -9.87
CA ILE A 59 -1.34 -9.25 -8.62
C ILE A 59 -2.82 -8.86 -8.65
N LEU A 60 -3.14 -7.60 -8.96
CA LEU A 60 -4.53 -7.13 -8.97
C LEU A 60 -5.37 -7.82 -10.05
N THR A 61 -4.76 -8.21 -11.18
CA THR A 61 -5.42 -8.98 -12.23
C THR A 61 -5.70 -10.41 -11.77
N THR A 62 -4.72 -11.07 -11.14
CA THR A 62 -4.86 -12.44 -10.61
C THR A 62 -5.96 -12.52 -9.56
N TYR A 63 -6.01 -11.54 -8.66
CA TYR A 63 -6.96 -11.51 -7.54
C TYR A 63 -8.09 -10.50 -7.75
N MET A 64 -8.56 -10.33 -8.99
CA MET A 64 -9.53 -9.30 -9.36
C MET A 64 -10.81 -9.35 -8.53
N ASN A 65 -11.34 -10.55 -8.28
CA ASN A 65 -12.67 -10.77 -7.70
C ASN A 65 -12.67 -11.05 -6.19
N GLU A 66 -11.51 -11.08 -5.53
CA GLU A 66 -11.40 -11.29 -4.07
C GLU A 66 -10.67 -10.14 -3.38
N PRO A 67 -11.06 -9.72 -2.17
CA PRO A 67 -10.29 -8.73 -1.42
C PRO A 67 -8.89 -9.26 -1.09
N ILE A 68 -7.87 -8.42 -1.31
CA ILE A 68 -6.49 -8.75 -0.97
C ILE A 68 -5.81 -7.60 -0.22
N LEU A 69 -5.00 -7.94 0.76
CA LEU A 69 -4.07 -7.02 1.40
C LEU A 69 -2.72 -7.08 0.68
N LEU A 70 -2.38 -6.02 -0.04
CA LEU A 70 -1.12 -5.89 -0.75
C LEU A 70 -0.14 -5.08 0.09
N LEU A 71 1.07 -5.64 0.31
CA LEU A 71 2.12 -5.05 1.13
C LEU A 71 3.42 -4.89 0.32
N GLU A 72 4.19 -3.84 0.64
CA GLU A 72 5.59 -3.69 0.21
C GLU A 72 6.53 -4.37 1.22
N ASP A 73 7.79 -4.59 0.83
CA ASP A 73 8.75 -5.40 1.58
C ASP A 73 9.54 -4.65 2.66
N ASP A 74 9.27 -3.36 2.85
CA ASP A 74 9.99 -2.48 3.77
C ASP A 74 9.13 -1.93 4.91
N ILE A 75 8.11 -2.67 5.29
CA ILE A 75 7.16 -2.27 6.33
C ILE A 75 7.44 -2.94 7.67
N GLU A 76 6.95 -2.30 8.74
CA GLU A 76 6.83 -2.85 10.08
C GLU A 76 5.40 -2.73 10.61
N PHE A 77 5.04 -3.65 11.51
CA PHE A 77 3.73 -3.67 12.15
C PHE A 77 3.69 -2.79 13.40
N THR A 78 2.59 -2.06 13.58
CA THR A 78 2.42 -1.10 14.69
C THR A 78 1.84 -1.69 15.97
N GLY A 79 1.36 -2.94 15.93
CA GLY A 79 0.57 -3.56 17.01
C GLY A 79 -0.95 -3.50 16.79
N VAL A 80 -1.44 -2.80 15.76
CA VAL A 80 -2.87 -2.61 15.50
C VAL A 80 -3.32 -3.57 14.40
N SER A 81 -4.01 -4.66 14.78
CA SER A 81 -4.53 -5.67 13.86
C SER A 81 -6.04 -5.58 13.63
N GLU A 82 -6.78 -4.95 14.52
CA GLU A 82 -8.23 -4.81 14.43
C GLU A 82 -8.63 -3.50 13.75
N PHE A 83 -9.64 -3.56 12.91
CA PHE A 83 -10.21 -2.39 12.27
C PHE A 83 -11.70 -2.53 12.01
N GLU A 84 -12.37 -1.41 11.83
CA GLU A 84 -13.77 -1.35 11.39
C GLU A 84 -13.83 -1.52 9.86
N PHE A 85 -14.43 -2.61 9.38
CA PHE A 85 -14.64 -2.80 7.95
C PHE A 85 -15.80 -1.95 7.45
N VAL A 86 -15.54 -1.12 6.45
CA VAL A 86 -16.55 -0.23 5.87
C VAL A 86 -17.09 -0.82 4.58
N HIS A 87 -18.35 -1.26 4.64
CA HIS A 87 -19.06 -1.76 3.45
C HIS A 87 -19.15 -0.69 2.35
N GLY A 88 -18.82 -1.10 1.11
CA GLY A 88 -18.80 -0.23 -0.05
C GLY A 88 -17.55 0.66 -0.15
N ALA A 89 -16.53 0.49 0.69
CA ALA A 89 -15.19 1.02 0.41
C ALA A 89 -14.59 0.30 -0.79
N ASP A 90 -13.86 1.03 -1.62
CA ASP A 90 -13.13 0.47 -2.77
C ASP A 90 -11.76 -0.05 -2.35
N ALA A 91 -11.13 0.64 -1.41
CA ALA A 91 -9.90 0.20 -0.75
C ALA A 91 -9.78 0.84 0.64
N ILE A 92 -9.00 0.19 1.52
CA ILE A 92 -8.62 0.72 2.84
C ILE A 92 -7.11 0.70 2.97
N TYR A 93 -6.53 1.85 3.25
CA TYR A 93 -5.11 2.00 3.53
C TYR A 93 -4.82 1.70 5.00
N PHE A 94 -3.92 0.77 5.24
CA PHE A 94 -3.37 0.44 6.56
C PHE A 94 -2.01 1.05 6.83
N GLY A 95 -1.47 1.76 5.86
CA GLY A 95 -0.29 2.61 5.98
C GLY A 95 -0.62 4.05 5.61
N LEU A 96 0.02 5.01 6.27
CA LEU A 96 -0.18 6.43 6.03
C LEU A 96 1.08 7.08 5.48
N SER A 97 0.92 8.14 4.69
CA SER A 97 1.99 9.01 4.24
C SER A 97 1.62 10.47 4.45
N ARG A 98 2.60 11.29 4.78
CA ARG A 98 2.44 12.75 4.88
C ARG A 98 2.55 13.45 3.53
N SER A 99 3.01 12.74 2.51
CA SER A 99 3.26 13.30 1.18
C SER A 99 2.04 13.18 0.28
N ALA A 100 1.82 14.17 -0.57
CA ALA A 100 0.79 14.21 -1.61
C ALA A 100 1.39 14.24 -3.02
N ALA A 101 0.64 13.74 -4.00
CA ALA A 101 1.00 13.84 -5.41
C ALA A 101 0.71 15.24 -5.96
N HIS A 102 1.58 15.73 -6.85
CA HIS A 102 1.25 16.91 -7.65
C HIS A 102 0.10 16.58 -8.62
N PRO A 103 -0.88 17.47 -8.81
CA PRO A 103 -2.06 17.19 -9.63
C PRO A 103 -1.76 16.78 -11.08
N VAL A 104 -0.66 17.28 -11.64
CA VAL A 104 -0.28 17.12 -13.07
C VAL A 104 1.08 16.46 -13.22
N LEU A 105 2.09 16.88 -12.46
CA LEU A 105 3.46 16.42 -12.59
C LEU A 105 3.71 15.13 -11.79
N ASP A 106 4.58 14.27 -12.29
CA ASP A 106 4.99 13.04 -11.60
C ASP A 106 6.04 13.33 -10.51
N ARG A 107 5.60 14.04 -9.47
CA ARG A 107 6.39 14.39 -8.28
C ARG A 107 5.50 14.60 -7.06
N ASN A 108 6.12 14.63 -5.89
CA ASN A 108 5.48 14.99 -4.63
C ASN A 108 5.09 16.48 -4.63
N ARG A 109 4.03 16.80 -3.89
CA ARG A 109 3.61 18.17 -3.63
C ARG A 109 2.94 18.30 -2.26
N GLY A 110 3.66 18.87 -1.30
CA GLY A 110 3.08 19.24 -0.02
C GLY A 110 2.55 18.06 0.78
N GLU A 111 1.62 18.34 1.67
CA GLU A 111 1.06 17.39 2.61
C GLU A 111 -0.14 16.63 2.04
N SER A 112 -0.33 15.39 2.53
CA SER A 112 -1.47 14.55 2.18
C SER A 112 -2.80 15.21 2.58
N VAL A 113 -3.84 14.94 1.78
CA VAL A 113 -5.16 15.54 1.93
C VAL A 113 -6.17 14.47 2.32
N PHE A 114 -6.82 14.68 3.46
CA PHE A 114 -7.87 13.81 3.98
C PHE A 114 -9.17 14.59 4.21
N LYS A 115 -10.30 13.89 4.21
CA LYS A 115 -11.60 14.38 4.67
C LYS A 115 -12.08 13.52 5.82
N PRO A 116 -12.76 14.09 6.83
CA PRO A 116 -13.39 13.30 7.88
C PRO A 116 -14.35 12.27 7.29
N TYR A 117 -14.38 11.07 7.86
CA TYR A 117 -15.31 10.01 7.46
C TYR A 117 -16.03 9.38 8.66
N SER A 118 -15.29 8.82 9.62
CA SER A 118 -15.84 8.24 10.85
C SER A 118 -14.92 8.49 12.04
N ALA A 119 -15.23 7.92 13.19
CA ALA A 119 -14.36 7.97 14.36
C ALA A 119 -13.00 7.29 14.09
N THR A 120 -12.99 6.24 13.28
CA THR A 120 -11.82 5.38 13.03
C THR A 120 -11.16 5.60 11.68
N HIS A 121 -11.89 6.20 10.71
CA HIS A 121 -11.40 6.38 9.33
C HIS A 121 -11.44 7.83 8.88
N VAL A 122 -10.56 8.13 7.92
CA VAL A 122 -10.62 9.29 7.05
C VAL A 122 -10.83 8.86 5.61
N ARG A 123 -11.42 9.72 4.79
CA ARG A 123 -11.43 9.55 3.33
C ARG A 123 -10.13 10.13 2.76
N VAL A 124 -9.42 9.32 1.99
CA VAL A 124 -8.18 9.73 1.34
C VAL A 124 -8.51 10.50 0.06
N MET A 125 -7.97 11.70 -0.07
CA MET A 125 -8.18 12.55 -1.23
C MET A 125 -6.90 12.72 -2.07
N ASN A 126 -5.73 12.74 -1.42
CA ASN A 126 -4.43 12.77 -2.09
C ASN A 126 -3.35 12.36 -1.08
N MET A 127 -2.85 11.14 -1.20
CA MET A 127 -1.79 10.61 -0.35
C MET A 127 -0.89 9.68 -1.15
N LEU A 128 0.42 9.90 -1.08
CA LEU A 128 1.43 9.01 -1.66
C LEU A 128 1.71 7.87 -0.67
N SER A 129 1.12 6.72 -0.94
CA SER A 129 1.37 5.50 -0.17
C SER A 129 0.94 4.31 -1.01
N ALA A 130 1.78 3.28 -1.06
CA ALA A 130 1.45 2.00 -1.67
C ALA A 130 1.82 0.82 -0.75
N HIS A 131 2.40 1.09 0.41
CA HIS A 131 3.07 0.08 1.22
C HIS A 131 2.13 -0.90 1.97
N ALA A 132 0.85 -0.53 2.20
CA ALA A 132 -0.13 -1.43 2.84
C ALA A 132 -1.57 -1.04 2.46
N ILE A 133 -2.16 -1.75 1.50
CA ILE A 133 -3.48 -1.43 0.96
C ILE A 133 -4.34 -2.70 0.87
N LEU A 134 -5.51 -2.69 1.49
CA LEU A 134 -6.56 -3.66 1.24
C LEU A 134 -7.37 -3.22 0.01
N TYR A 135 -7.20 -3.90 -1.11
CA TYR A 135 -7.99 -3.72 -2.32
C TYR A 135 -9.26 -4.56 -2.24
N ILE A 136 -10.42 -3.92 -2.38
CA ILE A 136 -11.71 -4.57 -2.13
C ILE A 136 -12.48 -4.81 -3.43
N THR A 137 -12.74 -3.75 -4.22
CA THR A 137 -13.65 -3.85 -5.35
C THR A 137 -12.95 -4.09 -6.68
N PRO A 138 -13.52 -4.95 -7.55
CA PRO A 138 -12.95 -5.21 -8.89
C PRO A 138 -12.80 -3.95 -9.74
N HIS A 139 -13.79 -3.04 -9.70
CA HIS A 139 -13.74 -1.84 -10.54
C HIS A 139 -12.63 -0.87 -10.12
N TYR A 140 -12.29 -0.78 -8.83
CA TYR A 140 -11.15 0.01 -8.39
C TYR A 140 -9.82 -0.65 -8.77
N LYS A 141 -9.70 -1.97 -8.60
CA LYS A 141 -8.53 -2.73 -9.05
C LYS A 141 -8.28 -2.53 -10.55
N GLN A 142 -9.33 -2.60 -11.36
CA GLN A 142 -9.23 -2.35 -12.79
C GLN A 142 -8.74 -0.93 -13.07
N ALA A 143 -9.30 0.09 -12.40
CA ALA A 143 -8.88 1.47 -12.56
C ALA A 143 -7.40 1.69 -12.17
N VAL A 144 -6.93 1.02 -11.09
CA VAL A 144 -5.51 1.04 -10.70
C VAL A 144 -4.66 0.40 -11.80
N CYS A 145 -5.03 -0.78 -12.31
CA CYS A 145 -4.31 -1.43 -13.41
C CYS A 145 -4.20 -0.52 -14.63
N ASP A 146 -5.28 0.16 -15.02
CA ASP A 146 -5.29 1.04 -16.18
C ASP A 146 -4.42 2.29 -15.97
N ALA A 147 -4.47 2.89 -14.78
CA ALA A 147 -3.59 4.00 -14.42
C ALA A 147 -2.11 3.60 -14.40
N LEU A 148 -1.79 2.41 -13.89
CA LEU A 148 -0.42 1.89 -13.86
C LEU A 148 0.11 1.50 -15.25
N ARG A 149 -0.75 1.05 -16.17
CA ARG A 149 -0.38 0.85 -17.59
C ARG A 149 -0.07 2.16 -18.30
N ALA A 150 -0.82 3.21 -17.99
CA ALA A 150 -0.69 4.52 -18.61
C ALA A 150 0.47 5.36 -18.06
N THR A 151 0.90 5.11 -16.82
CA THR A 151 1.98 5.90 -16.20
C THR A 151 3.37 5.47 -16.67
N LYS A 152 4.27 6.45 -16.76
CA LYS A 152 5.73 6.22 -16.90
C LYS A 152 6.46 6.49 -15.58
N GLY A 153 5.75 6.96 -14.56
CA GLY A 153 6.27 7.35 -13.26
C GLY A 153 5.97 6.32 -12.16
N PHE A 154 5.90 6.80 -10.94
CA PHE A 154 5.71 5.98 -9.75
C PHE A 154 4.26 5.52 -9.60
N ASN A 155 4.09 4.30 -9.04
CA ASN A 155 2.79 3.67 -8.81
C ASN A 155 1.91 4.50 -7.85
N ASP A 156 2.47 4.99 -6.75
CA ASP A 156 1.77 5.76 -5.73
C ASP A 156 1.21 7.09 -6.27
N ILE A 157 1.95 7.77 -7.17
CA ILE A 157 1.46 8.99 -7.84
C ILE A 157 0.27 8.68 -8.75
N ALA A 158 0.34 7.59 -9.52
CA ALA A 158 -0.77 7.17 -10.38
C ALA A 158 -2.02 6.84 -9.55
N MET A 159 -1.85 6.11 -8.44
CA MET A 159 -2.94 5.76 -7.52
C MET A 159 -3.51 6.97 -6.77
N ALA A 160 -2.67 7.91 -6.33
CA ALA A 160 -3.12 9.13 -5.65
C ALA A 160 -4.10 9.94 -6.51
N ARG A 161 -3.94 9.95 -7.82
CA ARG A 161 -4.86 10.62 -8.77
C ARG A 161 -6.23 9.95 -8.88
N LEU A 162 -6.35 8.68 -8.47
CA LEU A 162 -7.63 7.97 -8.43
C LEU A 162 -8.39 8.21 -7.11
N GLN A 163 -7.69 8.45 -6.01
CA GLN A 163 -8.27 8.53 -4.67
C GLN A 163 -9.51 9.44 -4.56
N PRO A 164 -9.56 10.64 -5.17
CA PRO A 164 -10.76 11.48 -5.10
C PRO A 164 -11.99 10.89 -5.79
N LYS A 165 -11.79 10.01 -6.78
CA LYS A 165 -12.85 9.45 -7.65
C LYS A 165 -13.48 8.19 -7.07
N TYR A 166 -12.81 7.51 -6.13
CA TYR A 166 -13.23 6.26 -5.52
C TYR A 166 -13.42 6.43 -4.01
N ARG A 167 -14.12 5.48 -3.37
CA ARG A 167 -14.30 5.49 -1.92
C ARG A 167 -13.07 4.87 -1.24
N ILE A 168 -11.99 5.64 -1.20
CA ILE A 168 -10.73 5.22 -0.59
C ILE A 168 -10.69 5.73 0.84
N LEU A 169 -10.51 4.81 1.78
CA LEU A 169 -10.42 5.12 3.21
C LEU A 169 -9.01 4.82 3.75
N ALA A 170 -8.68 5.39 4.87
CA ALA A 170 -7.51 5.03 5.65
C ALA A 170 -7.87 4.97 7.13
N ASN A 171 -7.32 4.00 7.84
CA ASN A 171 -7.38 3.97 9.29
C ASN A 171 -6.62 5.16 9.86
N LYS A 172 -7.23 5.86 10.82
CA LYS A 172 -6.55 6.96 11.53
C LYS A 172 -5.32 6.48 12.30
N THR A 173 -5.38 5.25 12.82
CA THR A 173 -4.23 4.56 13.40
C THR A 173 -3.78 3.47 12.42
N PRO A 174 -2.63 3.62 11.78
CA PRO A 174 -2.18 2.67 10.78
C PRO A 174 -1.76 1.34 11.43
N SER A 175 -1.93 0.23 10.69
CA SER A 175 -1.41 -1.09 11.08
C SER A 175 0.04 -1.30 10.67
N PHE A 176 0.48 -0.59 9.62
CA PHE A 176 1.83 -0.69 9.09
C PHE A 176 2.42 0.70 8.82
N TYR A 177 3.74 0.77 8.81
CA TYR A 177 4.50 1.96 8.39
C TYR A 177 5.78 1.51 7.66
N GLN A 178 6.34 2.36 6.80
CA GLN A 178 7.62 2.07 6.17
C GLN A 178 8.76 2.25 7.18
N SER A 179 9.60 1.22 7.27
CA SER A 179 10.69 1.20 8.23
C SER A 179 11.90 1.95 7.72
N ALA A 180 12.40 2.92 8.49
CA ALA A 180 13.67 3.58 8.22
C ALA A 180 14.85 2.60 8.14
N LYS A 181 14.75 1.43 8.77
CA LYS A 181 15.73 0.35 8.74
C LYS A 181 16.03 -0.16 7.34
N PHE A 182 15.05 -0.12 6.44
CA PHE A 182 15.16 -0.62 5.08
C PHE A 182 15.40 0.49 4.04
N ASN A 183 15.27 1.75 4.43
CA ASN A 183 15.43 2.89 3.55
C ASN A 183 16.90 3.33 3.43
N ALA A 184 17.26 3.93 2.30
CA ALA A 184 18.55 4.56 2.16
C ALA A 184 18.66 5.80 3.07
N PRO A 185 19.86 6.13 3.60
CA PRO A 185 20.07 7.38 4.33
C PRO A 185 19.58 8.57 3.51
N GLY A 186 18.76 9.43 4.14
CA GLY A 186 18.18 10.61 3.47
C GLY A 186 16.88 10.33 2.67
N HIS A 187 16.34 9.13 2.76
CA HIS A 187 14.99 8.84 2.27
C HIS A 187 13.95 9.59 3.11
N ASP A 188 12.91 10.08 2.43
CA ASP A 188 11.86 10.88 3.05
C ASP A 188 11.15 10.10 4.19
N ASP A 189 11.06 10.72 5.37
CA ASP A 189 10.35 10.16 6.55
C ASP A 189 8.82 10.27 6.43
N ALA A 190 8.30 10.57 5.23
CA ALA A 190 6.89 10.82 5.00
C ALA A 190 5.97 9.65 5.41
N ASN A 191 6.50 8.43 5.32
CA ASN A 191 5.74 7.20 5.60
C ASN A 191 6.09 6.57 6.97
N THR A 192 6.82 7.29 7.81
CA THR A 192 7.08 6.87 9.18
C THR A 192 5.80 6.89 10.01
N LEU A 193 5.83 6.18 11.15
CA LEU A 193 4.66 6.04 12.00
C LEU A 193 4.11 7.41 12.46
N PHE A 194 2.84 7.68 12.15
CA PHE A 194 2.04 8.76 12.72
C PHE A 194 0.56 8.35 12.73
N THR A 195 -0.25 9.05 13.49
CA THR A 195 -1.70 8.84 13.58
C THR A 195 -2.43 10.11 13.18
N LEU A 196 -3.65 9.97 12.64
CA LEU A 196 -4.56 11.06 12.35
C LEU A 196 -5.51 11.27 13.53
N GLN A 197 -5.79 12.51 13.87
CA GLN A 197 -6.76 12.88 14.90
C GLN A 197 -8.18 12.89 14.37
#